data_b89e33e20d5e2c76a34853fa8bee2345
#
_entry.id   b89e33e20d5e2c76a34853fa8bee2345
#
_cell.length_a   1.000
_cell.length_b   1.000
_cell.length_c   1.000
_cell.angle_alpha   90.00
_cell.angle_beta   90.00
_cell.angle_gamma   90.00
#
_symmetry.space_group_name_H-M   'P 1'
#
loop_
_entity.id
_entity.type
_entity.pdbx_description
1 polymer ?
#
loop_
_entity_poly.entity_id
_entity_poly.type
_entity_poly.pdbx_seq_one_letter_code
_entity_poly.pdbx_strand_id
1 'polypeptide(L)'
;MIKLIDIYNKFNGDLYVEKENNWMPLTEGYCKEYDLHVKEDMLYGKIGEEFTQKLFEGNTKIEIKTERDIWQTTGNVAIEMRYKGKPSGISTTTSSVWIHLLSIKGVIVGGFILKVDKLKALIKKRHNEGNLKIVMGGDDNQSQLALIPQDELFAINTLKVKSSS
;
A
#
# COMPACT_ATOMS: atom_id res chain seq x y z
N MET A 1 18.20 -11.31 -14.06
CA MET A 1 17.61 -12.57 -13.53
C MET A 1 18.48 -13.05 -12.38
N ILE A 2 17.97 -13.04 -11.15
CA ILE A 2 18.74 -13.45 -9.94
C ILE A 2 18.65 -14.99 -9.87
N LYS A 3 19.74 -15.70 -9.67
CA LYS A 3 19.71 -17.18 -9.55
C LYS A 3 19.33 -17.59 -8.12
N LEU A 4 18.62 -18.70 -7.93
CA LEU A 4 18.24 -19.20 -6.61
C LEU A 4 19.47 -19.39 -5.71
N ILE A 5 20.62 -19.78 -6.30
CA ILE A 5 21.89 -19.89 -5.59
C ILE A 5 22.37 -18.54 -5.02
N ASP A 6 22.10 -17.43 -5.71
CA ASP A 6 22.49 -16.10 -5.24
C ASP A 6 21.66 -15.69 -4.02
N ILE A 7 20.38 -16.10 -4.00
CA ILE A 7 19.47 -15.91 -2.85
C ILE A 7 19.95 -16.78 -1.68
N TYR A 8 20.20 -18.06 -1.91
CA TYR A 8 20.71 -18.99 -0.92
C TYR A 8 22.00 -18.46 -0.23
N ASN A 9 22.95 -17.99 -1.03
CA ASN A 9 24.20 -17.41 -0.53
C ASN A 9 23.97 -16.11 0.27
N LYS A 10 23.04 -15.30 -0.15
CA LYS A 10 22.69 -14.03 0.54
C LYS A 10 22.12 -14.25 1.94
N PHE A 11 21.41 -15.35 2.15
CA PHE A 11 20.80 -15.72 3.43
C PHE A 11 21.63 -16.75 4.22
N ASN A 12 22.92 -16.96 3.87
CA ASN A 12 23.82 -17.91 4.53
C ASN A 12 23.24 -19.33 4.66
N GLY A 13 22.41 -19.75 3.71
CA GLY A 13 21.80 -21.08 3.70
C GLY A 13 20.62 -21.28 4.67
N ASP A 14 20.21 -20.25 5.39
CA ASP A 14 19.10 -20.34 6.36
C ASP A 14 17.73 -20.14 5.69
N LEU A 15 17.45 -21.03 4.71
CA LEU A 15 16.20 -21.03 3.93
C LEU A 15 15.62 -22.45 3.88
N TYR A 16 14.30 -22.51 3.77
CA TYR A 16 13.54 -23.76 3.69
C TYR A 16 12.68 -23.80 2.43
N VAL A 17 12.45 -24.98 1.89
CA VAL A 17 11.58 -25.25 0.76
C VAL A 17 10.53 -26.28 1.17
N GLU A 18 9.28 -26.07 0.77
CA GLU A 18 8.22 -27.04 0.95
C GLU A 18 8.25 -28.07 -0.20
N LYS A 19 8.33 -29.35 0.18
CA LYS A 19 8.24 -30.47 -0.75
C LYS A 19 7.34 -31.55 -0.13
N GLU A 20 6.28 -31.92 -0.85
CA GLU A 20 5.35 -32.97 -0.42
C GLU A 20 4.79 -32.76 1.00
N ASN A 21 4.38 -31.54 1.32
CA ASN A 21 3.91 -31.09 2.63
C ASN A 21 4.95 -31.16 3.77
N ASN A 22 6.25 -31.26 3.45
CA ASN A 22 7.34 -31.17 4.41
C ASN A 22 8.26 -30.00 4.12
N TRP A 23 8.59 -29.26 5.16
CA TRP A 23 9.59 -28.18 5.09
C TRP A 23 10.99 -28.76 5.21
N MET A 24 11.80 -28.58 4.18
CA MET A 24 13.18 -29.06 4.14
C MET A 24 14.15 -27.88 4.01
N PRO A 25 15.33 -27.93 4.65
CA PRO A 25 16.36 -26.94 4.43
C PRO A 25 16.71 -26.84 2.94
N LEU A 26 16.74 -25.64 2.42
CA LEU A 26 17.22 -25.40 1.06
C LEU A 26 18.71 -25.70 1.01
N THR A 27 19.15 -26.51 0.07
CA THR A 27 20.57 -26.85 -0.09
C THR A 27 21.14 -26.23 -1.36
N GLU A 28 22.44 -26.04 -1.38
CA GLU A 28 23.16 -25.57 -2.59
C GLU A 28 22.92 -26.50 -3.79
N GLY A 29 22.88 -27.82 -3.54
CA GLY A 29 22.56 -28.83 -4.57
C GLY A 29 21.17 -28.63 -5.16
N TYR A 30 20.15 -28.42 -4.31
CA TYR A 30 18.79 -28.14 -4.74
C TYR A 30 18.70 -26.87 -5.58
N CYS A 31 19.39 -25.81 -5.19
CA CYS A 31 19.43 -24.56 -5.94
C CYS A 31 20.07 -24.70 -7.34
N LYS A 32 20.99 -25.63 -7.52
CA LYS A 32 21.64 -25.92 -8.81
C LYS A 32 20.77 -26.81 -9.70
N GLU A 33 20.03 -27.75 -9.12
CA GLU A 33 19.17 -28.69 -9.84
C GLU A 33 17.89 -28.04 -10.34
N TYR A 34 17.31 -27.14 -9.56
CA TYR A 34 16.06 -26.46 -9.87
C TYR A 34 16.33 -24.99 -10.21
N ASP A 35 16.46 -24.68 -11.51
CA ASP A 35 16.53 -23.28 -12.00
C ASP A 35 15.14 -22.65 -11.96
N LEU A 36 14.58 -22.56 -10.75
CA LEU A 36 13.20 -22.24 -10.50
C LEU A 36 12.89 -20.74 -10.63
N HIS A 37 11.74 -20.47 -11.25
CA HIS A 37 11.06 -19.17 -11.31
C HIS A 37 10.54 -18.64 -9.94
N VAL A 38 10.94 -19.25 -8.83
CA VAL A 38 10.64 -18.83 -7.44
C VAL A 38 11.10 -17.40 -7.13
N LYS A 39 11.85 -16.80 -8.04
CA LYS A 39 12.58 -15.53 -7.88
C LYS A 39 11.69 -14.30 -7.80
N GLU A 40 10.59 -14.26 -8.51
CA GLU A 40 9.76 -13.07 -8.54
C GLU A 40 8.91 -12.98 -7.28
N ASP A 41 8.31 -14.07 -6.85
CA ASP A 41 7.44 -14.09 -5.66
C ASP A 41 8.21 -13.79 -4.37
N MET A 42 9.42 -14.35 -4.21
CA MET A 42 10.30 -14.04 -3.07
C MET A 42 10.78 -12.59 -3.10
N LEU A 43 11.06 -12.04 -4.29
CA LEU A 43 11.45 -10.63 -4.42
C LEU A 43 10.29 -9.71 -4.03
N TYR A 44 9.06 -10.02 -4.47
CA TYR A 44 7.86 -9.27 -4.08
C TYR A 44 7.59 -9.37 -2.58
N GLY A 45 7.71 -10.55 -1.98
CA GLY A 45 7.60 -10.74 -0.53
C GLY A 45 8.59 -9.86 0.23
N LYS A 46 9.86 -9.90 -0.16
CA LYS A 46 10.91 -9.09 0.46
C LYS A 46 10.69 -7.59 0.30
N ILE A 47 10.24 -7.13 -0.88
CA ILE A 47 9.90 -5.72 -1.09
C ILE A 47 8.77 -5.30 -0.16
N GLY A 48 7.75 -6.14 0.02
CA GLY A 48 6.66 -5.90 0.94
C GLY A 48 7.13 -5.81 2.40
N GLU A 49 8.00 -6.73 2.82
CA GLU A 49 8.59 -6.73 4.16
C GLU A 49 9.44 -5.49 4.41
N GLU A 50 10.39 -5.17 3.52
CA GLU A 50 11.24 -3.98 3.64
C GLU A 50 10.42 -2.68 3.63
N PHE A 51 9.37 -2.63 2.82
CA PHE A 51 8.46 -1.49 2.80
C PHE A 51 7.72 -1.34 4.13
N THR A 52 7.13 -2.44 4.62
CA THR A 52 6.39 -2.46 5.88
C THR A 52 7.31 -2.13 7.06
N GLN A 53 8.51 -2.72 7.10
CA GLN A 53 9.50 -2.44 8.12
C GLN A 53 9.88 -0.94 8.13
N LYS A 54 10.15 -0.34 6.98
CA LYS A 54 10.44 1.11 6.86
C LYS A 54 9.29 1.99 7.29
N LEU A 55 8.02 1.54 7.19
CA LEU A 55 6.88 2.28 7.71
C LEU A 55 6.86 2.34 9.24
N PHE A 56 7.33 1.29 9.89
CA PHE A 56 7.31 1.15 11.36
C PHE A 56 8.67 1.43 12.01
N GLU A 57 9.75 1.56 11.23
CA GLU A 57 11.06 1.99 11.73
C GLU A 57 11.15 3.51 11.83
N GLY A 58 11.55 3.99 12.99
CA GLY A 58 11.87 5.41 13.25
C GLY A 58 10.66 6.30 13.51
N ASN A 59 10.82 7.59 13.26
CA ASN A 59 9.83 8.64 13.53
C ASN A 59 8.85 8.88 12.35
N THR A 60 8.51 7.86 11.58
CA THR A 60 7.55 7.98 10.47
C THR A 60 6.17 8.35 11.02
N LYS A 61 5.69 9.56 10.68
CA LYS A 61 4.35 10.00 11.06
C LYS A 61 3.33 9.36 10.11
N ILE A 62 2.37 8.67 10.68
CA ILE A 62 1.31 7.96 9.95
C ILE A 62 -0.05 8.56 10.31
N GLU A 63 -0.84 8.90 9.33
CA GLU A 63 -2.26 9.24 9.45
C GLU A 63 -3.08 8.02 9.09
N ILE A 64 -4.03 7.61 9.97
CA ILE A 64 -4.89 6.46 9.72
C ILE A 64 -6.34 6.93 9.62
N LYS A 65 -7.03 6.50 8.58
CA LYS A 65 -8.46 6.71 8.37
C LYS A 65 -9.15 5.38 8.07
N THR A 66 -10.43 5.29 8.42
CA THR A 66 -11.24 4.11 8.12
C THR A 66 -12.48 4.54 7.36
N GLU A 67 -12.68 3.96 6.18
CA GLU A 67 -13.86 4.14 5.34
C GLU A 67 -14.91 3.06 5.67
N ARG A 68 -16.18 3.47 5.79
CA ARG A 68 -17.29 2.55 6.01
C ARG A 68 -17.93 2.16 4.68
N ASP A 69 -18.53 1.03 4.62
CA ASP A 69 -19.26 0.29 3.57
C ASP A 69 -19.52 0.97 2.20
N ILE A 70 -19.74 2.28 2.15
CA ILE A 70 -20.23 2.99 0.96
C ILE A 70 -19.25 2.93 -0.24
N TRP A 71 -17.98 2.73 0.02
CA TRP A 71 -16.92 2.58 -0.99
C TRP A 71 -17.19 1.39 -1.94
N GLN A 72 -17.86 0.33 -1.45
CA GLN A 72 -18.16 -0.87 -2.26
C GLN A 72 -19.12 -0.56 -3.42
N THR A 73 -20.09 0.31 -3.17
CA THR A 73 -21.12 0.65 -4.17
C THR A 73 -20.72 1.82 -5.05
N THR A 74 -19.91 2.73 -4.51
CA THR A 74 -19.51 3.95 -5.24
C THR A 74 -18.23 3.81 -6.01
N GLY A 75 -17.38 2.83 -5.66
CA GLY A 75 -16.02 2.69 -6.19
C GLY A 75 -15.07 3.83 -5.76
N ASN A 76 -15.50 4.70 -4.83
CA ASN A 76 -14.72 5.85 -4.41
C ASN A 76 -14.34 5.73 -2.93
N VAL A 77 -13.23 6.35 -2.60
CA VAL A 77 -12.74 6.55 -1.23
C VAL A 77 -12.86 8.03 -0.87
N ALA A 78 -13.38 8.34 0.32
CA ALA A 78 -13.63 9.70 0.76
C ALA A 78 -12.45 10.24 1.56
N ILE A 79 -11.78 11.26 1.03
CA ILE A 79 -10.62 11.90 1.66
C ILE A 79 -11.06 13.26 2.23
N GLU A 80 -11.02 13.39 3.56
CA GLU A 80 -11.37 14.64 4.22
C GLU A 80 -10.37 15.76 3.89
N MET A 81 -10.90 16.90 3.46
CA MET A 81 -10.14 18.11 3.15
C MET A 81 -10.45 19.24 4.12
N ARG A 82 -11.68 19.34 4.60
CA ARG A 82 -12.14 20.38 5.51
C ARG A 82 -13.16 19.83 6.49
N TYR A 83 -13.21 20.44 7.68
CA TYR A 83 -14.23 20.20 8.69
C TYR A 83 -14.71 21.54 9.22
N LYS A 84 -16.03 21.76 9.26
CA LYS A 84 -16.64 23.04 9.70
C LYS A 84 -16.01 24.25 9.00
N GLY A 85 -15.77 24.17 7.71
CA GLY A 85 -15.20 25.24 6.91
C GLY A 85 -13.68 25.46 7.08
N LYS A 86 -13.00 24.78 8.01
CA LYS A 86 -11.57 24.90 8.25
C LYS A 86 -10.81 23.74 7.58
N PRO A 87 -9.56 23.94 7.11
CA PRO A 87 -8.73 22.86 6.61
C PRO A 87 -8.61 21.74 7.63
N SER A 88 -8.71 20.48 7.18
CA SER A 88 -8.64 19.28 8.01
C SER A 88 -8.14 18.09 7.21
N GLY A 89 -7.91 16.96 7.85
CA GLY A 89 -7.50 15.72 7.20
C GLY A 89 -6.29 15.91 6.30
N ILE A 90 -6.41 15.56 5.01
CA ILE A 90 -5.29 15.63 4.06
C ILE A 90 -4.72 17.06 3.88
N SER A 91 -5.54 18.10 4.15
CA SER A 91 -5.10 19.49 4.01
C SER A 91 -4.13 19.93 5.11
N THR A 92 -4.22 19.33 6.29
CA THR A 92 -3.44 19.74 7.48
C THR A 92 -2.44 18.70 7.95
N THR A 93 -2.56 17.46 7.50
CA THR A 93 -1.66 16.40 7.96
C THR A 93 -0.19 16.72 7.71
N THR A 94 0.63 16.47 8.73
CA THR A 94 2.10 16.52 8.69
C THR A 94 2.70 15.11 8.55
N SER A 95 1.86 14.10 8.39
CA SER A 95 2.28 12.72 8.19
C SER A 95 2.92 12.55 6.81
N SER A 96 3.87 11.61 6.70
CA SER A 96 4.46 11.20 5.43
C SER A 96 3.70 10.04 4.79
N VAL A 97 2.99 9.26 5.61
CA VAL A 97 2.22 8.10 5.20
C VAL A 97 0.75 8.28 5.59
N TRP A 98 -0.13 7.90 4.67
CA TRP A 98 -1.58 7.82 4.86
C TRP A 98 -2.03 6.38 4.71
N ILE A 99 -2.60 5.80 5.76
CA ILE A 99 -3.22 4.48 5.74
C ILE A 99 -4.73 4.68 5.69
N HIS A 100 -5.38 4.22 4.63
CA HIS A 100 -6.82 4.30 4.46
C HIS A 100 -7.39 2.89 4.50
N LEU A 101 -7.98 2.52 5.64
CA LEU A 101 -8.58 1.21 5.88
C LEU A 101 -10.00 1.18 5.31
N LEU A 102 -10.35 0.07 4.70
CA LEU A 102 -11.68 -0.21 4.16
C LEU A 102 -12.40 -1.19 5.06
N SER A 103 -13.61 -0.86 5.49
CA SER A 103 -14.41 -1.76 6.31
C SER A 103 -15.72 -2.16 5.64
N ILE A 104 -16.20 -3.36 6.01
CA ILE A 104 -17.51 -3.90 5.66
C ILE A 104 -18.19 -4.35 6.95
N LYS A 105 -19.33 -3.77 7.27
CA LYS A 105 -20.10 -4.08 8.49
C LYS A 105 -19.23 -4.07 9.76
N GLY A 106 -18.32 -3.09 9.85
CA GLY A 106 -17.40 -2.92 10.98
C GLY A 106 -16.15 -3.82 10.98
N VAL A 107 -15.97 -4.66 9.97
CA VAL A 107 -14.78 -5.52 9.83
C VAL A 107 -13.83 -4.88 8.82
N ILE A 108 -12.55 -4.73 9.16
CA ILE A 108 -11.52 -4.27 8.22
C ILE A 108 -11.25 -5.39 7.22
N VAL A 109 -11.43 -5.10 5.94
CA VAL A 109 -11.26 -6.07 4.85
C VAL A 109 -10.06 -5.75 3.95
N GLY A 110 -9.47 -4.57 4.11
CA GLY A 110 -8.31 -4.14 3.31
C GLY A 110 -8.03 -2.66 3.48
N GLY A 111 -7.29 -2.09 2.55
CA GLY A 111 -6.99 -0.66 2.56
C GLY A 111 -5.87 -0.28 1.62
N PHE A 112 -5.48 1.00 1.71
CA PHE A 112 -4.39 1.60 0.93
C PHE A 112 -3.33 2.14 1.87
N ILE A 113 -2.06 1.94 1.52
CA ILE A 113 -0.92 2.59 2.17
C ILE A 113 -0.31 3.55 1.14
N LEU A 114 -0.46 4.84 1.37
CA LEU A 114 -0.14 5.87 0.40
C LEU A 114 0.90 6.85 0.96
N LYS A 115 1.77 7.35 0.10
CA LYS A 115 2.55 8.54 0.44
C LYS A 115 1.64 9.77 0.39
N VAL A 116 1.66 10.59 1.45
CA VAL A 116 0.82 11.81 1.56
C VAL A 116 1.08 12.78 0.41
N ASP A 117 2.33 12.95 -0.04
CA ASP A 117 2.69 13.78 -1.17
C ASP A 117 2.02 13.31 -2.48
N LYS A 118 1.99 11.99 -2.71
CA LYS A 118 1.32 11.38 -3.87
C LYS A 118 -0.19 11.59 -3.83
N LEU A 119 -0.81 11.38 -2.66
CA LEU A 119 -2.23 11.61 -2.48
C LEU A 119 -2.60 13.09 -2.68
N LYS A 120 -1.83 14.02 -2.11
CA LYS A 120 -2.01 15.47 -2.33
C LYS A 120 -1.85 15.85 -3.81
N ALA A 121 -0.85 15.29 -4.50
CA ALA A 121 -0.63 15.54 -5.92
C ALA A 121 -1.81 15.04 -6.79
N LEU A 122 -2.36 13.86 -6.48
CA LEU A 122 -3.53 13.32 -7.17
C LEU A 122 -4.76 14.22 -6.98
N ILE A 123 -5.06 14.62 -5.75
CA ILE A 123 -6.19 15.53 -5.45
C ILE A 123 -6.02 16.86 -6.20
N LYS A 124 -4.82 17.45 -6.17
CA LYS A 124 -4.51 18.70 -6.89
C LYS A 124 -4.66 18.55 -8.41
N LYS A 125 -4.19 17.43 -8.98
CA LYS A 125 -4.36 17.12 -10.40
C LYS A 125 -5.82 17.10 -10.78
N ARG A 126 -6.64 16.31 -10.07
CA ARG A 126 -8.08 16.20 -10.33
C ARG A 126 -8.82 17.54 -10.19
N HIS A 127 -8.43 18.34 -9.20
CA HIS A 127 -8.99 19.69 -9.02
C HIS A 127 -8.68 20.59 -10.23
N ASN A 128 -7.43 20.61 -10.70
CA ASN A 128 -7.00 21.42 -11.84
C ASN A 128 -7.65 20.99 -13.16
N GLU A 129 -7.95 19.69 -13.30
CA GLU A 129 -8.64 19.11 -14.46
C GLU A 129 -10.19 19.27 -14.38
N GLY A 130 -10.72 19.83 -13.31
CA GLY A 130 -12.17 19.95 -13.09
C GLY A 130 -12.88 18.62 -12.78
N ASN A 131 -12.12 17.56 -12.47
CA ASN A 131 -12.60 16.20 -12.27
C ASN A 131 -12.72 15.80 -10.79
N LEU A 132 -12.40 16.71 -9.86
CA LEU A 132 -12.50 16.43 -8.43
C LEU A 132 -13.96 16.54 -7.97
N LYS A 133 -14.57 15.42 -7.62
CA LYS A 133 -15.87 15.40 -6.99
C LYS A 133 -15.73 15.68 -5.50
N ILE A 134 -16.39 16.72 -5.02
CA ILE A 134 -16.43 17.11 -3.60
C ILE A 134 -17.85 16.93 -3.08
N VAL A 135 -17.99 16.31 -1.92
CA VAL A 135 -19.27 16.12 -1.24
C VAL A 135 -19.18 16.57 0.20
N MET A 136 -20.33 16.88 0.79
CA MET A 136 -20.44 17.02 2.24
C MET A 136 -20.71 15.65 2.85
N GLY A 137 -20.12 15.37 4.00
CA GLY A 137 -20.24 14.08 4.67
C GLY A 137 -19.66 14.12 6.08
N GLY A 138 -19.28 12.92 6.60
CA GLY A 138 -18.91 12.74 8.00
C GLY A 138 -20.17 12.54 8.87
N ASP A 139 -19.98 12.21 10.14
CA ASP A 139 -21.08 11.85 11.04
C ASP A 139 -22.07 13.00 11.28
N ASP A 140 -21.61 14.24 11.22
CA ASP A 140 -22.41 15.46 11.38
C ASP A 140 -22.65 16.21 10.05
N ASN A 141 -22.27 15.60 8.91
CA ASN A 141 -22.36 16.18 7.57
C ASN A 141 -21.67 17.55 7.41
N GLN A 142 -20.58 17.78 8.17
CA GLN A 142 -19.83 19.04 8.15
C GLN A 142 -18.43 18.91 7.54
N SER A 143 -18.05 17.72 7.09
CA SER A 143 -16.79 17.48 6.40
C SER A 143 -16.94 17.67 4.90
N GLN A 144 -16.01 18.39 4.28
CA GLN A 144 -15.82 18.38 2.83
C GLN A 144 -14.87 17.24 2.46
N LEU A 145 -15.40 16.31 1.67
CA LEU A 145 -14.72 15.09 1.27
C LEU A 145 -14.43 15.11 -0.23
N ALA A 146 -13.17 14.89 -0.60
CA ALA A 146 -12.79 14.57 -1.97
C ALA A 146 -13.09 13.09 -2.23
N LEU A 147 -13.87 12.78 -3.24
CA LEU A 147 -14.14 11.41 -3.67
C LEU A 147 -13.09 11.01 -4.71
N ILE A 148 -12.25 10.05 -4.36
CA ILE A 148 -11.17 9.54 -5.22
C ILE A 148 -11.51 8.12 -5.65
N PRO A 149 -11.54 7.80 -6.95
CA PRO A 149 -11.73 6.45 -7.45
C PRO A 149 -10.63 5.51 -6.93
N GLN A 150 -11.02 4.28 -6.58
CA GLN A 150 -10.09 3.28 -6.02
C GLN A 150 -8.98 2.90 -7.00
N ASP A 151 -9.27 2.81 -8.29
CA ASP A 151 -8.31 2.52 -9.34
C ASP A 151 -7.19 3.57 -9.42
N GLU A 152 -7.50 4.83 -9.22
CA GLU A 152 -6.50 5.90 -9.16
C GLU A 152 -5.64 5.82 -7.89
N LEU A 153 -6.21 5.38 -6.76
CA LEU A 153 -5.44 5.13 -5.55
C LEU A 153 -4.47 3.95 -5.75
N PHE A 154 -4.90 2.89 -6.42
CA PHE A 154 -4.01 1.80 -6.82
C PHE A 154 -2.89 2.29 -7.73
N ALA A 155 -3.19 3.16 -8.70
CA ALA A 155 -2.20 3.68 -9.64
C ALA A 155 -1.09 4.52 -8.97
N ILE A 156 -1.41 5.30 -7.91
CA ILE A 156 -0.40 6.08 -7.18
C ILE A 156 0.38 5.27 -6.14
N ASN A 157 -0.14 4.09 -5.77
CA ASN A 157 0.49 3.18 -4.80
C ASN A 157 1.57 2.30 -5.44
N THR A 158 1.83 2.46 -6.73
CA THR A 158 2.83 1.65 -7.43
C THR A 158 4.23 1.90 -6.87
N LEU A 159 4.70 0.96 -6.08
CA LEU A 159 6.13 0.79 -5.80
C LEU A 159 6.77 0.32 -7.11
N LYS A 160 7.44 1.22 -7.81
CA LYS A 160 8.23 0.83 -8.96
C LYS A 160 9.39 -0.04 -8.47
N VAL A 161 9.31 -1.32 -8.72
CA VAL A 161 10.47 -2.21 -8.64
C VAL A 161 11.43 -1.71 -9.70
N LYS A 162 12.58 -1.14 -9.30
CA LYS A 162 13.64 -0.85 -10.24
C LYS A 162 14.13 -2.20 -10.76
N SER A 163 13.79 -2.54 -12.00
CA SER A 163 14.54 -3.54 -12.73
C SER A 163 15.98 -3.04 -12.77
N SER A 164 16.88 -3.75 -12.10
CA SER A 164 18.31 -3.56 -12.30
C SER A 164 18.61 -3.91 -13.76
N SER A 165 18.85 -2.87 -14.55
CA SER A 165 19.46 -2.99 -15.88
C SER A 165 20.90 -3.48 -15.75
#